data_7d89f3fd952af4cd671bb6f3ef0d5281
#
_entry.id   7d89f3fd952af4cd671bb6f3ef0d5281
#
_cell.length_a   1.000
_cell.length_b   1.000
_cell.length_c   1.000
_cell.angle_alpha   90.00
_cell.angle_beta   90.00
_cell.angle_gamma   90.00
#
_symmetry.space_group_name_H-M   'P 1'
#
loop_
_entity.id
_entity.type
_entity.pdbx_description
1 polymer ?
#
loop_
_entity_poly.entity_id
_entity_poly.type
_entity_poly.pdbx_seq_one_letter_code
_entity_poly.pdbx_strand_id
1 'polypeptide(L)'
;MQLETTVNWMNAVHTKTVLCVDDEKIGLRVRKLMLEGHGFRVLTASDGQRGLELFEQNHVDVVVLDYYMPGLNGGDVAAELRRRRSDVPIIFFSAYFSLPPHALELANAFITKGDPPEVLIDKIELLM
;
A
#
# COMPACT_ATOMS: atom_id res chain seq x y z
N MET A 1 -6.43 19.86 29.64
CA MET A 1 -7.60 20.11 28.80
C MET A 1 -7.21 20.53 27.41
N GLN A 2 -6.61 21.69 27.25
CA GLN A 2 -6.10 22.12 25.93
C GLN A 2 -5.07 21.18 25.36
N LEU A 3 -4.23 20.63 26.24
CA LEU A 3 -3.19 19.70 25.87
C LEU A 3 -3.74 18.42 25.21
N GLU A 4 -4.82 17.86 25.77
CA GLU A 4 -5.44 16.67 25.21
C GLU A 4 -5.97 16.92 23.80
N THR A 5 -6.64 18.02 23.59
CA THR A 5 -7.17 18.40 22.29
C THR A 5 -6.03 18.55 21.28
N THR A 6 -4.92 19.16 21.69
CA THR A 6 -3.75 19.35 20.84
C THR A 6 -3.14 18.02 20.44
N VAL A 7 -2.99 17.08 21.40
CA VAL A 7 -2.44 15.75 21.14
C VAL A 7 -3.33 14.98 20.15
N ASN A 8 -4.66 15.01 20.35
CA ASN A 8 -5.57 14.33 19.44
C ASN A 8 -5.53 14.90 18.03
N TRP A 9 -5.44 16.22 17.93
CA TRP A 9 -5.32 16.88 16.62
C TRP A 9 -4.02 16.47 15.91
N MET A 10 -2.91 16.43 16.63
CA MET A 10 -1.62 16.03 16.08
C MET A 10 -1.62 14.58 15.61
N ASN A 11 -2.25 13.68 16.36
CA ASN A 11 -2.36 12.28 15.97
C ASN A 11 -3.14 12.13 14.68
N ALA A 12 -4.23 12.86 14.51
CA ALA A 12 -5.03 12.84 13.28
C ALA A 12 -4.22 13.34 12.08
N VAL A 13 -3.45 14.43 12.28
CA VAL A 13 -2.60 15.00 11.23
C VAL A 13 -1.50 14.03 10.80
N HIS A 14 -0.97 13.24 11.73
CA HIS A 14 0.13 12.31 11.47
C HIS A 14 -0.33 10.88 11.14
N THR A 15 -1.63 10.64 11.02
CA THR A 15 -2.12 9.33 10.60
C THR A 15 -1.70 9.06 9.16
N LYS A 16 -1.04 7.91 8.95
CA LYS A 16 -0.53 7.53 7.65
C LYS A 16 -1.55 6.73 6.87
N THR A 17 -1.57 6.92 5.56
CA THR A 17 -2.51 6.29 4.64
C THR A 17 -1.81 5.25 3.78
N VAL A 18 -2.32 4.03 3.81
CA VAL A 18 -1.85 2.91 3.00
C VAL A 18 -2.90 2.63 1.93
N LEU A 19 -2.46 2.58 0.68
CA LEU A 19 -3.31 2.14 -0.44
C LEU A 19 -2.96 0.69 -0.75
N CYS A 20 -3.93 -0.21 -0.62
CA CYS A 20 -3.78 -1.63 -0.95
C CYS A 20 -4.52 -1.92 -2.25
N VAL A 21 -3.83 -2.46 -3.23
CA VAL A 21 -4.39 -2.81 -4.55
C VAL A 21 -4.19 -4.30 -4.79
N ASP A 22 -5.28 -5.04 -4.93
CA ASP A 22 -5.25 -6.50 -5.06
C ASP A 22 -6.61 -6.97 -5.58
N ASP A 23 -6.63 -7.86 -6.57
CA ASP A 23 -7.88 -8.37 -7.11
C ASP A 23 -8.53 -9.45 -6.23
N GLU A 24 -7.83 -9.94 -5.23
CA GLU A 24 -8.35 -10.92 -4.29
C GLU A 24 -9.06 -10.21 -3.14
N LYS A 25 -10.37 -10.08 -3.26
CA LYS A 25 -11.18 -9.22 -2.38
C LYS A 25 -11.17 -9.64 -0.92
N ILE A 26 -11.16 -10.95 -0.65
CA ILE A 26 -11.16 -11.44 0.74
C ILE A 26 -9.85 -11.10 1.43
N GLY A 27 -8.73 -11.39 0.78
CA GLY A 27 -7.41 -11.05 1.32
C GLY A 27 -7.26 -9.54 1.52
N LEU A 28 -7.79 -8.75 0.59
CA LEU A 28 -7.76 -7.30 0.66
C LEU A 28 -8.50 -6.78 1.89
N ARG A 29 -9.68 -7.35 2.18
CA ARG A 29 -10.47 -6.99 3.37
C ARG A 29 -9.75 -7.34 4.66
N VAL A 30 -9.16 -8.54 4.73
CA VAL A 30 -8.41 -8.99 5.91
C VAL A 30 -7.21 -8.05 6.15
N ARG A 31 -6.49 -7.71 5.10
CA ARG A 31 -5.34 -6.82 5.19
C ARG A 31 -5.75 -5.43 5.66
N LYS A 32 -6.88 -4.92 5.15
CA LYS A 32 -7.41 -3.64 5.59
C LYS A 32 -7.66 -3.62 7.09
N LEU A 33 -8.36 -4.64 7.61
CA LEU A 33 -8.65 -4.74 9.04
C LEU A 33 -7.38 -4.81 9.88
N MET A 34 -6.41 -5.60 9.43
CA MET A 34 -5.15 -5.75 10.14
C MET A 34 -4.37 -4.43 10.21
N LEU A 35 -4.25 -3.74 9.10
CA LEU A 35 -3.52 -2.47 9.05
C LEU A 35 -4.25 -1.36 9.81
N GLU A 36 -5.58 -1.33 9.74
CA GLU A 36 -6.34 -0.38 10.55
C GLU A 36 -6.15 -0.62 12.03
N GLY A 37 -6.04 -1.88 12.44
CA GLY A 37 -5.75 -2.24 13.83
C GLY A 37 -4.37 -1.74 14.31
N HIS A 38 -3.47 -1.44 13.38
CA HIS A 38 -2.16 -0.87 13.69
C HIS A 38 -2.13 0.66 13.55
N GLY A 39 -3.29 1.29 13.40
CA GLY A 39 -3.39 2.75 13.39
C GLY A 39 -3.27 3.40 12.02
N PHE A 40 -3.23 2.62 10.92
CA PHE A 40 -3.19 3.19 9.58
C PHE A 40 -4.60 3.50 9.06
N ARG A 41 -4.70 4.52 8.23
CA ARG A 41 -5.86 4.71 7.36
C ARG A 41 -5.63 3.84 6.12
N VAL A 42 -6.60 3.05 5.72
CA VAL A 42 -6.41 2.11 4.60
C VAL A 42 -7.45 2.37 3.51
N LEU A 43 -6.94 2.56 2.30
CA LEU A 43 -7.75 2.62 1.08
C LEU A 43 -7.53 1.31 0.33
N THR A 44 -8.59 0.74 -0.24
CA THR A 44 -8.49 -0.51 -0.98
C THR A 44 -9.04 -0.35 -2.39
N ALA A 45 -8.40 -1.03 -3.33
CA ALA A 45 -8.86 -1.11 -4.71
C ALA A 45 -8.70 -2.54 -5.19
N SER A 46 -9.72 -3.06 -5.88
CA SER A 46 -9.71 -4.43 -6.37
C SER A 46 -9.20 -4.56 -7.81
N ASP A 47 -8.74 -3.47 -8.41
CA ASP A 47 -8.07 -3.47 -9.70
C ASP A 47 -7.14 -2.27 -9.81
N GLY A 48 -6.25 -2.31 -10.81
CA GLY A 48 -5.23 -1.28 -10.98
C GLY A 48 -5.80 0.10 -11.32
N GLN A 49 -6.83 0.15 -12.15
CA GLN A 49 -7.44 1.42 -12.55
C GLN A 49 -8.03 2.14 -11.33
N ARG A 50 -8.76 1.41 -10.49
CA ARG A 50 -9.32 1.99 -9.27
C ARG A 50 -8.22 2.42 -8.30
N GLY A 51 -7.12 1.65 -8.25
CA GLY A 51 -5.97 2.01 -7.44
C GLY A 51 -5.38 3.36 -7.84
N LEU A 52 -5.22 3.57 -9.14
CA LEU A 52 -4.71 4.84 -9.66
C LEU A 52 -5.67 6.00 -9.37
N GLU A 53 -6.98 5.78 -9.47
CA GLU A 53 -7.98 6.80 -9.13
C GLU A 53 -7.89 7.21 -7.66
N LEU A 54 -7.81 6.23 -6.77
CA LEU A 54 -7.69 6.51 -5.33
C LEU A 54 -6.39 7.24 -5.00
N PHE A 55 -5.30 6.87 -5.65
CA PHE A 55 -4.02 7.54 -5.47
C PHE A 55 -4.11 9.02 -5.88
N GLU A 56 -4.81 9.30 -6.97
CA GLU A 56 -4.99 10.67 -7.46
C GLU A 56 -5.87 11.50 -6.52
N GLN A 57 -6.90 10.88 -5.95
CA GLN A 57 -7.90 11.56 -5.13
C GLN A 57 -7.50 11.74 -3.67
N ASN A 58 -6.45 11.07 -3.22
CA ASN A 58 -6.07 11.03 -1.81
C ASN A 58 -4.57 11.22 -1.65
N HIS A 59 -4.15 11.70 -0.49
CA HIS A 59 -2.75 11.64 -0.11
C HIS A 59 -2.43 10.22 0.35
N VAL A 60 -1.51 9.56 -0.31
CA VAL A 60 -1.10 8.19 -0.01
C VAL A 60 0.35 8.16 0.43
N ASP A 61 0.62 7.52 1.56
CA ASP A 61 1.96 7.46 2.13
C ASP A 61 2.73 6.22 1.69
N VAL A 62 2.05 5.12 1.40
CA VAL A 62 2.66 3.90 0.87
C VAL A 62 1.62 3.11 0.08
N VAL A 63 2.07 2.40 -0.95
CA VAL A 63 1.22 1.54 -1.77
C VAL A 63 1.66 0.10 -1.59
N VAL A 64 0.70 -0.78 -1.24
CA VAL A 64 0.89 -2.23 -1.19
C VAL A 64 0.16 -2.80 -2.39
N LEU A 65 0.89 -3.39 -3.32
CA LEU A 65 0.43 -3.63 -4.68
C LEU A 65 0.68 -5.08 -5.10
N ASP A 66 -0.40 -5.80 -5.44
CA ASP A 66 -0.26 -7.12 -6.05
C ASP A 66 0.24 -6.96 -7.48
N TYR A 67 1.09 -7.88 -7.93
CA TYR A 67 1.63 -7.83 -9.29
C TYR A 67 0.69 -8.46 -10.31
N TYR A 68 0.22 -9.69 -10.02
CA TYR A 68 -0.57 -10.47 -10.99
C TYR A 68 -2.05 -10.19 -10.82
N MET A 69 -2.56 -9.27 -11.63
CA MET A 69 -3.97 -8.87 -11.66
C MET A 69 -4.46 -8.82 -13.09
N PRO A 70 -5.74 -9.14 -13.34
CA PRO A 70 -6.33 -8.95 -14.68
C PRO A 70 -6.31 -7.46 -15.07
N GLY A 71 -6.18 -7.20 -16.36
CA GLY A 71 -6.10 -5.83 -16.88
C GLY A 71 -4.73 -5.24 -16.61
N LEU A 72 -4.67 -4.12 -15.90
CA LEU A 72 -3.40 -3.53 -15.49
C LEU A 72 -2.76 -4.38 -14.41
N ASN A 73 -1.58 -4.95 -14.68
CA ASN A 73 -0.85 -5.67 -13.64
C ASN A 73 -0.12 -4.69 -12.71
N GLY A 74 0.47 -5.23 -11.64
CA GLY A 74 1.16 -4.40 -10.66
C GLY A 74 2.35 -3.62 -11.25
N GLY A 75 3.01 -4.18 -12.25
CA GLY A 75 4.10 -3.47 -12.94
C GLY A 75 3.61 -2.22 -13.66
N ASP A 76 2.47 -2.34 -14.35
CA ASP A 76 1.86 -1.20 -15.05
C ASP A 76 1.44 -0.12 -14.05
N VAL A 77 0.83 -0.52 -12.95
CA VAL A 77 0.40 0.41 -11.91
C VAL A 77 1.61 1.10 -11.27
N ALA A 78 2.64 0.33 -10.93
CA ALA A 78 3.85 0.89 -10.30
C ALA A 78 4.54 1.90 -11.21
N ALA A 79 4.65 1.59 -12.51
CA ALA A 79 5.24 2.50 -13.48
C ALA A 79 4.48 3.83 -13.54
N GLU A 80 3.15 3.77 -13.54
CA GLU A 80 2.31 4.97 -13.55
C GLU A 80 2.41 5.76 -12.25
N LEU A 81 2.47 5.07 -11.11
CA LEU A 81 2.68 5.73 -9.81
C LEU A 81 4.00 6.48 -9.77
N ARG A 82 5.07 5.84 -10.26
CA ARG A 82 6.39 6.46 -10.31
C ARG A 82 6.41 7.69 -11.20
N ARG A 83 5.68 7.66 -12.30
CA ARG A 83 5.57 8.80 -13.20
C ARG A 83 4.86 9.98 -12.53
N ARG A 84 3.86 9.70 -11.71
CA ARG A 84 3.06 10.73 -11.01
C ARG A 84 3.76 11.26 -9.76
N ARG A 85 4.40 10.37 -9.02
CA ARG A 85 5.15 10.75 -7.80
C ARG A 85 6.33 9.80 -7.65
N SER A 86 7.53 10.27 -8.03
CA SER A 86 8.72 9.43 -8.14
C SER A 86 9.21 8.85 -6.81
N ASP A 87 8.84 9.45 -5.69
CA ASP A 87 9.31 9.05 -4.36
C ASP A 87 8.28 8.26 -3.54
N VAL A 88 7.12 7.92 -4.11
CA VAL A 88 6.12 7.17 -3.35
C VAL A 88 6.66 5.78 -2.99
N PRO A 89 6.62 5.36 -1.73
CA PRO A 89 7.01 4.02 -1.37
C PRO A 89 6.02 2.99 -1.95
N ILE A 90 6.56 1.98 -2.63
CA ILE A 90 5.76 0.90 -3.23
C ILE A 90 6.31 -0.44 -2.73
N ILE A 91 5.41 -1.28 -2.22
CA ILE A 91 5.71 -2.64 -1.82
C ILE A 91 4.92 -3.56 -2.73
N PHE A 92 5.60 -4.42 -3.50
CA PHE A 92 4.92 -5.52 -4.17
C PHE A 92 4.59 -6.59 -3.14
N PHE A 93 3.35 -7.01 -3.10
CA PHE A 93 2.86 -8.02 -2.15
C PHE A 93 2.15 -9.11 -2.95
N SER A 94 2.84 -10.23 -3.17
CA SER A 94 2.41 -11.25 -4.13
C SER A 94 2.46 -12.66 -3.54
N ALA A 95 1.60 -13.55 -4.07
CA ALA A 95 1.63 -14.97 -3.73
C ALA A 95 2.83 -15.68 -4.38
N TYR A 96 3.47 -15.08 -5.36
CA TYR A 96 4.60 -15.66 -6.09
C TYR A 96 5.92 -15.27 -5.43
N PHE A 97 6.92 -16.16 -5.54
CA PHE A 97 8.21 -15.93 -4.91
C PHE A 97 9.13 -15.01 -5.70
N SER A 98 8.83 -14.80 -6.98
CA SER A 98 9.67 -13.92 -7.81
C SER A 98 8.80 -13.15 -8.78
N LEU A 99 9.31 -11.99 -9.17
CA LEU A 99 8.70 -11.11 -10.16
C LEU A 99 9.73 -10.80 -11.23
N PRO A 100 9.30 -10.35 -12.42
CA PRO A 100 10.26 -9.94 -13.46
C PRO A 100 11.22 -8.89 -12.92
N PRO A 101 12.52 -8.96 -13.25
CA PRO A 101 13.51 -8.00 -12.73
C PRO A 101 13.14 -6.54 -12.97
N HIS A 102 12.56 -6.22 -14.15
CA HIS A 102 12.19 -4.85 -14.45
C HIS A 102 11.07 -4.33 -13.54
N ALA A 103 10.21 -5.24 -13.04
CA ALA A 103 9.16 -4.85 -12.11
C ALA A 103 9.74 -4.52 -10.74
N LEU A 104 10.71 -5.32 -10.29
CA LEU A 104 11.35 -5.11 -8.99
C LEU A 104 12.02 -3.75 -8.88
N GLU A 105 12.54 -3.22 -9.98
CA GLU A 105 13.17 -1.90 -10.00
C GLU A 105 12.19 -0.77 -9.70
N LEU A 106 10.89 -1.00 -9.89
CA LEU A 106 9.86 0.00 -9.65
C LEU A 106 9.42 0.08 -8.19
N ALA A 107 9.80 -0.89 -7.37
CA ALA A 107 9.34 -0.97 -5.99
C ALA A 107 10.47 -0.80 -4.98
N ASN A 108 10.10 -0.41 -3.77
CA ASN A 108 11.03 -0.28 -2.65
C ASN A 108 11.22 -1.61 -1.91
N ALA A 109 10.25 -2.52 -2.05
CA ALA A 109 10.32 -3.83 -1.40
C ALA A 109 9.42 -4.83 -2.11
N PHE A 110 9.71 -6.11 -1.89
CA PHE A 110 8.91 -7.22 -2.35
C PHE A 110 8.68 -8.16 -1.17
N ILE A 111 7.43 -8.45 -0.86
CA ILE A 111 7.03 -9.33 0.24
C ILE A 111 6.08 -10.38 -0.31
N THR A 112 6.26 -11.63 0.09
CA THR A 112 5.34 -12.69 -0.32
C THR A 112 4.14 -12.75 0.60
N LYS A 113 2.98 -13.10 0.06
CA LYS A 113 1.75 -13.22 0.84
C LYS A 113 1.81 -14.35 1.87
N GLY A 114 2.78 -15.26 1.73
CA GLY A 114 3.01 -16.34 2.69
C GLY A 114 3.81 -15.94 3.91
N ASP A 115 4.41 -14.76 3.92
CA ASP A 115 5.17 -14.27 5.06
C ASP A 115 4.24 -13.92 6.22
N PRO A 116 4.73 -13.97 7.48
CA PRO A 116 3.92 -13.53 8.62
C PRO A 116 3.49 -12.06 8.43
N PRO A 117 2.30 -11.69 8.94
CA PRO A 117 1.78 -10.32 8.79
C PRO A 117 2.72 -9.22 9.28
N GLU A 118 3.53 -9.51 10.28
CA GLU A 118 4.49 -8.56 10.85
C GLU A 118 5.52 -8.09 9.82
N VAL A 119 5.86 -8.95 8.86
CA VAL A 119 6.84 -8.61 7.81
C VAL A 119 6.33 -7.42 6.99
N LEU A 120 5.07 -7.44 6.59
CA LEU A 120 4.46 -6.34 5.85
C LEU A 120 4.35 -5.08 6.71
N ILE A 121 3.85 -5.22 7.93
CA ILE A 121 3.67 -4.10 8.85
C ILE A 121 5.00 -3.40 9.10
N ASP A 122 6.04 -4.17 9.43
CA ASP A 122 7.37 -3.62 9.72
C ASP A 122 7.94 -2.89 8.50
N LYS A 123 7.74 -3.44 7.30
CA LYS A 123 8.23 -2.80 6.08
C LYS A 123 7.49 -1.50 5.80
N ILE A 124 6.18 -1.48 6.00
CA ILE A 124 5.39 -0.26 5.84
C ILE A 124 5.92 0.83 6.77
N GLU A 125 6.12 0.50 8.04
CA GLU A 125 6.62 1.46 9.03
C GLU A 125 8.02 1.95 8.67
N LEU A 126 8.88 1.06 8.18
CA LEU A 126 10.24 1.41 7.80
C LEU A 126 10.27 2.39 6.62
N LEU A 127 9.35 2.27 5.68
CA LEU A 127 9.32 3.09 4.47
C LEU A 127 8.62 4.44 4.67
N MET A 128 7.91 4.60 5.76
CA MET A 128 7.26 5.85 6.10
C MET A 128 8.06 6.58 7.17
#